data_17b0a3d13a6ddac3b7d0d276824ee3e5
#
_entry.id   17b0a3d13a6ddac3b7d0d276824ee3e5
#
_cell.length_a   1.000
_cell.length_b   1.000
_cell.length_c   1.000
_cell.angle_alpha   90.00
_cell.angle_beta   90.00
_cell.angle_gamma   90.00
#
_symmetry.space_group_name_H-M   'P 1'
#
loop_
_entity.id
_entity.type
_entity.pdbx_description
1 polymer ?
#
loop_
_entity_poly.entity_id
_entity_poly.type
_entity_poly.pdbx_seq_one_letter_code
_entity_poly.pdbx_strand_id
1 'polypeptide(L)'
;MIENLIPYLIISIYLLSTLAIGIISYRSQENTPEDYFLADRKINSIVLFFTLIATNFSAFTFLGFSGAGYRIGMSYYPMMGFGTALVGITFYFIGYKVWLLGKEKGFITPSELIENRLPSQPLKLLFLAVMIIFTIPYLTLQPIGGGYIIENLTNGQIPYFWGATFLTFIIVLYVFLGGMRSVALTDVLQGILMLVLMIVAVVAIAQSLGGFSEANRTVYQLKPEIFSRSGMNNFFTPHKWFSYMLLWGLSVPMFPQMFMRFYTPKTANSLKISASLYPLITALIFICPVLIGMWGHINFPDLVGKEADRIFPMMLGEYTSTGIASLVMVGALAAFMSTLDSQLLALSSMITRDIYIVYIRPQATLPEQTFVGKILIVILAIIGLTLAANPPATIAAIATQSFTGLAVLFPTVIAALYGKNISPISCIVSIIFGEIAVIGFQIGLIPQSFTLGFLPVVPIVLVCGLIIVVGRIIDKGIGNRGK
;
A
#
# COMPACT_ATOMS: atom_id res chain seq x y z
N MET A 1 -24.29 -29.64 -6.97
CA MET A 1 -24.94 -28.40 -7.46
C MET A 1 -24.87 -27.29 -6.40
N ILE A 2 -25.25 -27.56 -5.13
CA ILE A 2 -25.22 -26.55 -4.05
C ILE A 2 -23.79 -26.09 -3.73
N GLU A 3 -22.82 -26.98 -3.66
CA GLU A 3 -21.42 -26.63 -3.40
C GLU A 3 -20.82 -25.65 -4.42
N ASN A 4 -21.21 -25.74 -5.68
CA ASN A 4 -20.75 -24.83 -6.73
C ASN A 4 -21.35 -23.42 -6.60
N LEU A 5 -22.44 -23.25 -5.83
CA LEU A 5 -23.08 -21.94 -5.61
C LEU A 5 -22.52 -21.20 -4.39
N ILE A 6 -21.85 -21.89 -3.46
CA ILE A 6 -21.34 -21.33 -2.22
C ILE A 6 -20.39 -20.14 -2.49
N PRO A 7 -19.38 -20.22 -3.38
CA PRO A 7 -18.48 -19.11 -3.67
C PRO A 7 -19.23 -17.87 -4.14
N TYR A 8 -20.16 -18.05 -5.10
CA TYR A 8 -20.94 -16.93 -5.65
C TYR A 8 -21.83 -16.25 -4.57
N LEU A 9 -22.44 -17.04 -3.71
CA LEU A 9 -23.28 -16.52 -2.62
C LEU A 9 -22.46 -15.69 -1.63
N ILE A 10 -21.33 -16.23 -1.14
CA ILE A 10 -20.46 -15.57 -0.17
C ILE A 10 -19.88 -14.27 -0.75
N ILE A 11 -19.37 -14.30 -1.98
CA ILE A 11 -18.84 -13.11 -2.65
C ILE A 11 -19.96 -12.07 -2.86
N SER A 12 -21.13 -12.50 -3.32
CA SER A 12 -22.25 -11.59 -3.57
C SER A 12 -22.71 -10.88 -2.29
N ILE A 13 -22.84 -11.62 -1.17
CA ILE A 13 -23.19 -11.03 0.13
C ILE A 13 -22.17 -9.98 0.54
N TYR A 14 -20.89 -10.27 0.40
CA TYR A 14 -19.82 -9.33 0.74
C TYR A 14 -19.86 -8.08 -0.15
N LEU A 15 -19.94 -8.25 -1.47
CA LEU A 15 -19.98 -7.11 -2.41
C LEU A 15 -21.24 -6.26 -2.25
N LEU A 16 -22.39 -6.88 -2.00
CA LEU A 16 -23.63 -6.16 -1.69
C LEU A 16 -23.54 -5.39 -0.37
N SER A 17 -22.84 -5.94 0.63
CA SER A 17 -22.59 -5.25 1.90
C SER A 17 -21.72 -4.00 1.70
N THR A 18 -20.67 -4.08 0.89
CA THR A 18 -19.82 -2.91 0.59
C THR A 18 -20.57 -1.84 -0.20
N LEU A 19 -21.40 -2.25 -1.19
CA LEU A 19 -22.26 -1.33 -1.93
C LEU A 19 -23.32 -0.66 -1.03
N ALA A 20 -23.93 -1.41 -0.10
CA ALA A 20 -24.89 -0.87 0.86
C ALA A 20 -24.24 0.20 1.75
N ILE A 21 -23.01 -0.03 2.24
CA ILE A 21 -22.23 0.97 2.98
C ILE A 21 -21.99 2.20 2.10
N GLY A 22 -21.62 2.02 0.83
CA GLY A 22 -21.44 3.12 -0.12
C GLY A 22 -22.70 3.98 -0.29
N ILE A 23 -23.85 3.35 -0.45
CA ILE A 23 -25.15 4.04 -0.60
C ILE A 23 -25.54 4.78 0.70
N ILE A 24 -25.34 4.15 1.85
CA ILE A 24 -25.61 4.79 3.16
C ILE A 24 -24.71 6.01 3.35
N SER A 25 -23.44 5.89 3.02
CA SER A 25 -22.46 6.98 3.11
C SER A 25 -22.81 8.15 2.19
N TYR A 26 -23.28 7.86 0.99
CA TYR A 26 -23.73 8.87 0.03
C TYR A 26 -24.86 9.75 0.59
N ARG A 27 -25.81 9.16 1.32
CA ARG A 27 -26.95 9.89 1.91
C ARG A 27 -26.56 10.90 3.00
N SER A 28 -25.37 10.71 3.61
CA SER A 28 -24.83 11.58 4.66
C SER A 28 -23.73 12.52 4.17
N GLN A 29 -23.48 12.57 2.86
CA GLN A 29 -22.40 13.35 2.26
C GLN A 29 -22.79 14.83 2.13
N GLU A 30 -21.90 15.71 2.55
CA GLU A 30 -21.92 17.13 2.24
C GLU A 30 -21.12 17.35 0.95
N ASN A 31 -21.67 17.88 -0.11
CA ASN A 31 -21.02 18.04 -1.42
C ASN A 31 -19.82 19.00 -1.41
N THR A 32 -18.88 18.79 -0.52
CA THR A 32 -17.63 19.56 -0.38
C THR A 32 -16.40 18.66 -0.62
N PRO A 33 -15.29 19.18 -1.15
CA PRO A 33 -14.06 18.43 -1.29
C PRO A 33 -13.51 17.91 0.05
N GLU A 34 -13.67 18.67 1.14
CA GLU A 34 -13.21 18.26 2.47
C GLU A 34 -13.98 17.04 2.98
N ASP A 35 -15.29 17.01 2.81
CA ASP A 35 -16.09 15.86 3.16
C ASP A 35 -15.78 14.67 2.24
N TYR A 36 -15.76 14.89 0.91
CA TYR A 36 -15.57 13.82 -0.05
C TYR A 36 -14.19 13.16 0.06
N PHE A 37 -13.11 13.94 0.24
CA PHE A 37 -11.75 13.43 0.28
C PHE A 37 -11.21 13.12 1.68
N LEU A 38 -11.78 13.71 2.76
CA LEU A 38 -11.27 13.57 4.13
C LEU A 38 -12.35 13.27 5.19
N ALA A 39 -13.61 13.03 4.81
CA ALA A 39 -14.73 12.81 5.74
C ALA A 39 -14.82 13.89 6.84
N ASP A 40 -14.67 15.18 6.48
CA ASP A 40 -14.67 16.34 7.39
C ASP A 40 -13.71 16.24 8.56
N ARG A 41 -12.65 15.43 8.48
CA ARG A 41 -11.67 15.18 9.56
C ARG A 41 -12.34 14.70 10.86
N LYS A 42 -13.43 13.93 10.75
CA LYS A 42 -14.23 13.45 11.88
C LYS A 42 -13.99 11.97 12.22
N ILE A 43 -12.96 11.35 11.64
CA ILE A 43 -12.66 9.93 11.84
C ILE A 43 -12.20 9.69 13.29
N ASN A 44 -12.88 8.74 13.98
CA ASN A 44 -12.54 8.34 15.34
C ASN A 44 -11.37 7.33 15.37
N SER A 45 -10.88 7.00 16.57
CA SER A 45 -9.68 6.16 16.75
C SER A 45 -9.84 4.74 16.20
N ILE A 46 -11.02 4.13 16.35
CA ILE A 46 -11.28 2.76 15.87
C ILE A 46 -11.29 2.73 14.36
N VAL A 47 -12.05 3.65 13.74
CA VAL A 47 -12.12 3.76 12.29
C VAL A 47 -10.76 4.10 11.71
N LEU A 48 -9.99 5.03 12.31
CA LEU A 48 -8.64 5.36 11.86
C LEU A 48 -7.70 4.14 11.90
N PHE A 49 -7.75 3.36 12.97
CA PHE A 49 -6.93 2.18 13.12
C PHE A 49 -7.24 1.16 12.01
N PHE A 50 -8.50 0.85 11.79
CA PHE A 50 -8.90 -0.09 10.75
C PHE A 50 -8.61 0.44 9.34
N THR A 51 -8.84 1.73 9.08
CA THR A 51 -8.57 2.29 7.75
C THR A 51 -7.07 2.35 7.45
N LEU A 52 -6.19 2.60 8.45
CA LEU A 52 -4.74 2.53 8.26
C LEU A 52 -4.27 1.09 7.97
N ILE A 53 -4.80 0.10 8.69
CA ILE A 53 -4.48 -1.32 8.45
C ILE A 53 -5.04 -1.76 7.10
N ALA A 54 -6.33 -1.53 6.86
CA ALA A 54 -6.98 -1.97 5.64
C ALA A 54 -6.34 -1.38 4.38
N THR A 55 -6.01 -0.08 4.40
CA THR A 55 -5.34 0.60 3.29
C THR A 55 -3.94 0.08 3.02
N ASN A 56 -3.22 -0.39 4.03
CA ASN A 56 -1.86 -0.90 3.87
C ASN A 56 -1.80 -2.40 3.58
N PHE A 57 -2.81 -3.17 3.99
CA PHE A 57 -2.94 -4.58 3.65
C PHE A 57 -3.60 -4.71 2.27
N SER A 58 -2.88 -5.33 1.34
CA SER A 58 -3.20 -5.31 -0.09
C SER A 58 -3.00 -6.69 -0.71
N ALA A 59 -3.11 -6.80 -2.02
CA ALA A 59 -2.72 -7.99 -2.76
C ALA A 59 -1.26 -8.39 -2.47
N PHE A 60 -0.40 -7.42 -2.20
CA PHE A 60 0.98 -7.70 -1.76
C PHE A 60 1.01 -8.49 -0.44
N THR A 61 0.14 -8.17 0.53
CA THR A 61 0.10 -8.87 1.82
C THR A 61 -0.35 -10.33 1.68
N PHE A 62 -1.39 -10.58 0.90
CA PHE A 62 -1.95 -11.94 0.76
C PHE A 62 -1.18 -12.78 -0.26
N LEU A 63 -1.06 -12.29 -1.48
CA LEU A 63 -0.47 -13.03 -2.59
C LEU A 63 1.05 -12.83 -2.68
N GLY A 64 1.51 -11.59 -2.57
CA GLY A 64 2.93 -11.26 -2.66
C GLY A 64 3.76 -11.88 -1.54
N PHE A 65 3.24 -11.85 -0.28
CA PHE A 65 3.92 -12.49 0.86
C PHE A 65 3.89 -14.02 0.79
N SER A 66 2.76 -14.61 0.38
CA SER A 66 2.71 -16.05 0.19
C SER A 66 3.64 -16.49 -0.94
N GLY A 67 3.65 -15.79 -2.07
CA GLY A 67 4.59 -16.03 -3.16
C GLY A 67 6.06 -15.84 -2.75
N ALA A 68 6.35 -14.84 -1.91
CA ALA A 68 7.69 -14.63 -1.38
C ALA A 68 8.06 -15.71 -0.34
N GLY A 69 7.13 -16.11 0.53
CA GLY A 69 7.29 -17.24 1.44
C GLY A 69 7.62 -18.53 0.69
N TYR A 70 6.96 -18.78 -0.44
CA TYR A 70 7.24 -19.89 -1.32
C TYR A 70 8.66 -19.80 -1.95
N ARG A 71 9.04 -18.63 -2.50
CA ARG A 71 10.33 -18.46 -3.22
C ARG A 71 11.52 -18.27 -2.31
N ILE A 72 11.36 -17.69 -1.11
CA ILE A 72 12.45 -17.24 -0.25
C ILE A 72 12.44 -17.98 1.08
N GLY A 73 11.25 -18.26 1.63
CA GLY A 73 11.09 -18.97 2.87
C GLY A 73 10.89 -18.09 4.10
N MET A 74 11.12 -18.68 5.28
CA MET A 74 10.83 -18.09 6.60
C MET A 74 11.53 -16.76 6.85
N SER A 75 12.72 -16.56 6.29
CA SER A 75 13.49 -15.33 6.43
C SER A 75 12.78 -14.07 5.89
N TYR A 76 11.76 -14.24 5.06
CA TYR A 76 10.95 -13.14 4.57
C TYR A 76 10.06 -12.51 5.66
N TYR A 77 9.57 -13.29 6.61
CA TYR A 77 8.71 -12.81 7.69
C TYR A 77 9.41 -11.80 8.63
N PRO A 78 10.59 -12.07 9.23
CA PRO A 78 11.20 -11.13 10.19
C PRO A 78 11.48 -9.75 9.60
N MET A 79 11.80 -9.69 8.31
CA MET A 79 11.99 -8.43 7.60
C MET A 79 10.75 -7.54 7.68
N MET A 80 9.55 -8.12 7.56
CA MET A 80 8.31 -7.38 7.63
C MET A 80 7.78 -7.24 9.05
N GLY A 81 7.83 -8.30 9.85
CA GLY A 81 7.36 -8.27 11.23
C GLY A 81 8.06 -7.20 12.07
N PHE A 82 9.39 -7.08 11.94
CA PHE A 82 10.16 -6.03 12.62
C PHE A 82 10.18 -4.70 11.86
N GLY A 83 10.19 -4.72 10.53
CA GLY A 83 10.15 -3.50 9.69
C GLY A 83 8.90 -2.66 9.94
N THR A 84 7.76 -3.29 10.24
CA THR A 84 6.52 -2.59 10.56
C THR A 84 6.55 -1.83 11.89
N ALA A 85 7.46 -2.16 12.80
CA ALA A 85 7.69 -1.34 13.99
C ALA A 85 8.21 0.05 13.62
N LEU A 86 9.08 0.16 12.62
CA LEU A 86 9.53 1.44 12.07
C LEU A 86 8.38 2.22 11.42
N VAL A 87 7.46 1.53 10.75
CA VAL A 87 6.24 2.16 10.20
C VAL A 87 5.40 2.80 11.31
N GLY A 88 5.18 2.12 12.44
CA GLY A 88 4.47 2.67 13.59
C GLY A 88 5.13 3.95 14.13
N ILE A 89 6.46 3.98 14.23
CA ILE A 89 7.22 5.16 14.65
C ILE A 89 7.00 6.31 13.65
N THR A 90 7.13 6.05 12.35
CA THR A 90 6.96 7.07 11.31
C THR A 90 5.52 7.56 11.23
N PHE A 91 4.52 6.72 11.48
CA PHE A 91 3.11 7.13 11.55
C PHE A 91 2.88 8.17 12.64
N TYR A 92 3.48 7.99 13.81
CA TYR A 92 3.34 9.00 14.87
C TYR A 92 4.18 10.24 14.57
N PHE A 93 5.44 10.06 14.21
CA PHE A 93 6.38 11.16 13.99
C PHE A 93 5.95 12.06 12.83
N ILE A 94 5.60 11.48 11.68
CA ILE A 94 5.11 12.22 10.52
C ILE A 94 3.65 12.59 10.70
N GLY A 95 2.80 11.60 11.03
CA GLY A 95 1.36 11.77 11.07
C GLY A 95 0.88 12.82 12.06
N TYR A 96 1.51 12.93 13.23
CA TYR A 96 1.16 13.97 14.20
C TYR A 96 1.39 15.38 13.65
N LYS A 97 2.53 15.63 13.01
CA LYS A 97 2.84 16.93 12.40
C LYS A 97 1.96 17.25 11.21
N VAL A 98 1.70 16.25 10.37
CA VAL A 98 0.79 16.36 9.23
C VAL A 98 -0.63 16.66 9.69
N TRP A 99 -1.13 15.95 10.71
CA TRP A 99 -2.43 16.21 11.32
C TRP A 99 -2.55 17.65 11.88
N LEU A 100 -1.55 18.08 12.63
CA LEU A 100 -1.54 19.41 13.25
C LEU A 100 -1.60 20.52 12.18
N LEU A 101 -0.73 20.44 11.18
CA LEU A 101 -0.67 21.40 10.08
C LEU A 101 -1.94 21.35 9.21
N GLY A 102 -2.42 20.13 8.93
CA GLY A 102 -3.65 19.95 8.17
C GLY A 102 -4.88 20.53 8.85
N LYS A 103 -4.97 20.41 10.20
CA LYS A 103 -6.05 21.00 10.98
C LYS A 103 -5.95 22.53 11.03
N GLU A 104 -4.73 23.07 11.09
CA GLU A 104 -4.50 24.54 11.17
C GLU A 104 -4.70 25.22 9.82
N LYS A 105 -4.24 24.61 8.72
CA LYS A 105 -4.18 25.22 7.38
C LYS A 105 -5.22 24.70 6.39
N GLY A 106 -5.96 23.64 6.71
CA GLY A 106 -7.00 23.08 5.85
C GLY A 106 -6.47 22.24 4.68
N PHE A 107 -5.24 21.69 4.75
CA PHE A 107 -4.67 20.89 3.65
C PHE A 107 -5.46 19.61 3.38
N ILE A 108 -5.72 19.32 2.11
CA ILE A 108 -6.34 18.09 1.65
C ILE A 108 -5.29 17.13 1.08
N THR A 109 -4.28 17.67 0.38
CA THR A 109 -3.26 16.86 -0.30
C THR A 109 -1.88 17.00 0.35
N PRO A 110 -1.00 15.99 0.17
CA PRO A 110 0.40 16.10 0.60
C PRO A 110 1.14 17.27 -0.07
N SER A 111 0.84 17.55 -1.35
CA SER A 111 1.48 18.59 -2.14
C SER A 111 1.15 20.00 -1.62
N GLU A 112 -0.07 20.22 -1.11
CA GLU A 112 -0.45 21.48 -0.46
C GLU A 112 0.41 21.76 0.81
N LEU A 113 0.70 20.71 1.58
CA LEU A 113 1.59 20.83 2.74
C LEU A 113 3.02 21.19 2.31
N ILE A 114 3.55 20.52 1.30
CA ILE A 114 4.91 20.78 0.79
C ILE A 114 5.01 22.21 0.27
N GLU A 115 4.06 22.69 -0.51
CA GLU A 115 4.03 24.07 -1.03
C GLU A 115 3.97 25.09 0.09
N ASN A 116 3.18 24.86 1.13
CA ASN A 116 3.07 25.76 2.27
C ASN A 116 4.37 25.84 3.10
N ARG A 117 5.04 24.72 3.30
CA ARG A 117 6.26 24.63 4.12
C ARG A 117 7.53 25.01 3.35
N LEU A 118 7.55 24.74 2.05
CA LEU A 118 8.65 24.97 1.12
C LEU A 118 8.09 25.64 -0.13
N PRO A 119 7.81 26.96 -0.10
CA PRO A 119 7.11 27.67 -1.18
C PRO A 119 7.87 27.59 -2.52
N SER A 120 7.40 26.69 -3.40
CA SER A 120 7.96 26.48 -4.74
C SER A 120 7.00 25.66 -5.58
N GLN A 121 6.47 26.23 -6.66
CA GLN A 121 5.63 25.52 -7.62
C GLN A 121 6.35 24.34 -8.31
N PRO A 122 7.61 24.49 -8.78
CA PRO A 122 8.33 23.33 -9.33
C PRO A 122 8.49 22.19 -8.33
N LEU A 123 8.76 22.47 -7.05
CA LEU A 123 8.87 21.43 -6.02
C LEU A 123 7.52 20.73 -5.80
N LYS A 124 6.43 21.50 -5.70
CA LYS A 124 5.07 20.95 -5.57
C LYS A 124 4.75 19.98 -6.70
N LEU A 125 4.98 20.41 -7.95
CA LEU A 125 4.68 19.58 -9.13
C LEU A 125 5.56 18.33 -9.21
N LEU A 126 6.85 18.46 -8.89
CA LEU A 126 7.77 17.33 -8.87
C LEU A 126 7.37 16.31 -7.78
N PHE A 127 7.05 16.78 -6.59
CA PHE A 127 6.58 15.94 -5.49
C PHE A 127 5.29 15.21 -5.85
N LEU A 128 4.33 15.92 -6.42
CA LEU A 128 3.07 15.37 -6.94
C LEU A 128 3.32 14.31 -8.01
N ALA A 129 4.18 14.60 -8.99
CA ALA A 129 4.50 13.68 -10.08
C ALA A 129 5.10 12.37 -9.56
N VAL A 130 6.05 12.42 -8.64
CA VAL A 130 6.64 11.23 -8.02
C VAL A 130 5.59 10.40 -7.28
N MET A 131 4.73 11.04 -6.48
CA MET A 131 3.65 10.32 -5.80
C MET A 131 2.71 9.60 -6.78
N ILE A 132 2.31 10.25 -7.88
CA ILE A 132 1.43 9.64 -8.88
C ILE A 132 2.15 8.50 -9.61
N ILE A 133 3.35 8.75 -10.14
CA ILE A 133 4.09 7.78 -10.96
C ILE A 133 4.36 6.49 -10.20
N PHE A 134 4.77 6.56 -8.94
CA PHE A 134 5.10 5.36 -8.16
C PHE A 134 3.90 4.73 -7.44
N THR A 135 2.77 5.43 -7.33
CA THR A 135 1.55 4.82 -6.80
C THR A 135 0.77 4.04 -7.87
N ILE A 136 0.81 4.44 -9.13
CA ILE A 136 0.08 3.75 -10.22
C ILE A 136 0.48 2.27 -10.35
N PRO A 137 1.77 1.87 -10.38
CA PRO A 137 2.13 0.45 -10.43
C PRO A 137 1.62 -0.33 -9.20
N TYR A 138 1.65 0.28 -8.02
CA TYR A 138 1.12 -0.37 -6.81
C TYR A 138 -0.41 -0.49 -6.84
N LEU A 139 -1.10 0.47 -7.44
CA LEU A 139 -2.55 0.42 -7.68
C LEU A 139 -2.94 -0.79 -8.52
N THR A 140 -2.12 -1.14 -9.54
CA THR A 140 -2.41 -2.28 -10.43
C THR A 140 -2.38 -3.64 -9.74
N LEU A 141 -1.70 -3.75 -8.60
CA LEU A 141 -1.62 -5.00 -7.85
C LEU A 141 -3.00 -5.48 -7.36
N GLN A 142 -3.91 -4.56 -7.11
CA GLN A 142 -5.22 -4.89 -6.54
C GLN A 142 -6.14 -5.58 -7.58
N PRO A 143 -6.31 -5.04 -8.80
CA PRO A 143 -6.97 -5.77 -9.88
C PRO A 143 -6.29 -7.10 -10.22
N ILE A 144 -4.94 -7.17 -10.19
CA ILE A 144 -4.21 -8.42 -10.41
C ILE A 144 -4.62 -9.46 -9.37
N GLY A 145 -4.57 -9.10 -8.09
CA GLY A 145 -4.97 -9.99 -7.01
C GLY A 145 -6.43 -10.42 -7.12
N GLY A 146 -7.33 -9.46 -7.37
CA GLY A 146 -8.75 -9.73 -7.54
C GLY A 146 -9.06 -10.68 -8.69
N GLY A 147 -8.39 -10.51 -9.82
CA GLY A 147 -8.50 -11.41 -10.97
C GLY A 147 -8.09 -12.84 -10.63
N TYR A 148 -6.93 -13.03 -9.98
CA TYR A 148 -6.47 -14.36 -9.55
C TYR A 148 -7.44 -15.05 -8.58
N ILE A 149 -7.99 -14.31 -7.62
CA ILE A 149 -8.94 -14.86 -6.65
C ILE A 149 -10.24 -15.27 -7.34
N ILE A 150 -10.83 -14.40 -8.17
CA ILE A 150 -12.12 -14.71 -8.84
C ILE A 150 -11.95 -15.85 -9.84
N GLU A 151 -10.89 -15.87 -10.63
CA GLU A 151 -10.60 -16.98 -11.55
C GLU A 151 -10.49 -18.31 -10.81
N ASN A 152 -9.76 -18.34 -9.68
CA ASN A 152 -9.59 -19.55 -8.88
C ASN A 152 -10.91 -19.99 -8.22
N LEU A 153 -11.66 -19.09 -7.60
CA LEU A 153 -12.94 -19.39 -6.95
C LEU A 153 -14.01 -19.92 -7.90
N THR A 154 -13.94 -19.50 -9.15
CA THR A 154 -14.91 -19.93 -10.18
C THR A 154 -14.38 -21.08 -11.04
N ASN A 155 -13.26 -21.70 -10.66
CA ASN A 155 -12.59 -22.76 -11.45
C ASN A 155 -12.40 -22.34 -12.91
N GLY A 156 -12.01 -21.08 -13.16
CA GLY A 156 -11.79 -20.52 -14.49
C GLY A 156 -13.05 -20.15 -15.27
N GLN A 157 -14.26 -20.32 -14.71
CA GLN A 157 -15.50 -19.92 -15.40
C GLN A 157 -15.57 -18.41 -15.63
N ILE A 158 -15.02 -17.61 -14.69
CA ILE A 158 -14.79 -16.19 -14.89
C ILE A 158 -13.28 -16.00 -15.12
N PRO A 159 -12.86 -15.70 -16.38
CA PRO A 159 -11.46 -15.47 -16.68
C PRO A 159 -10.87 -14.30 -15.90
N TYR A 160 -9.58 -14.35 -15.61
CA TYR A 160 -8.80 -13.38 -14.84
C TYR A 160 -9.17 -11.91 -15.08
N PHE A 161 -9.15 -11.48 -16.35
CA PHE A 161 -9.38 -10.07 -16.68
C PHE A 161 -10.82 -9.61 -16.38
N TRP A 162 -11.81 -10.48 -16.58
CA TRP A 162 -13.21 -10.17 -16.26
C TRP A 162 -13.44 -10.13 -14.74
N GLY A 163 -12.77 -11.01 -14.00
CA GLY A 163 -12.78 -10.95 -12.53
C GLY A 163 -12.18 -9.65 -11.99
N ALA A 164 -11.02 -9.26 -12.52
CA ALA A 164 -10.37 -7.98 -12.19
C ALA A 164 -11.25 -6.78 -12.53
N THR A 165 -11.90 -6.80 -13.71
CA THR A 165 -12.81 -5.74 -14.17
C THR A 165 -14.04 -5.63 -13.29
N PHE A 166 -14.68 -6.74 -12.97
CA PHE A 166 -15.86 -6.77 -12.11
C PHE A 166 -15.57 -6.21 -10.72
N LEU A 167 -14.48 -6.66 -10.09
CA LEU A 167 -14.08 -6.17 -8.78
C LEU A 167 -13.82 -4.67 -8.81
N THR A 168 -13.04 -4.21 -9.79
CA THR A 168 -12.71 -2.78 -9.94
C THR A 168 -13.95 -1.93 -10.16
N PHE A 169 -14.91 -2.42 -10.96
CA PHE A 169 -16.18 -1.73 -11.17
C PHE A 169 -16.96 -1.53 -9.87
N ILE A 170 -17.07 -2.56 -9.02
CA ILE A 170 -17.74 -2.46 -7.72
C ILE A 170 -17.03 -1.44 -6.82
N ILE A 171 -15.69 -1.43 -6.80
CA ILE A 171 -14.91 -0.47 -6.02
C ILE A 171 -15.19 0.96 -6.49
N VAL A 172 -15.07 1.19 -7.80
CA VAL A 172 -15.35 2.51 -8.39
C VAL A 172 -16.75 2.98 -8.02
N LEU A 173 -17.73 2.10 -8.07
CA LEU A 173 -19.11 2.46 -7.80
C LEU A 173 -19.32 3.00 -6.36
N TYR A 174 -18.85 2.29 -5.33
CA TYR A 174 -19.05 2.77 -3.96
C TYR A 174 -18.15 3.96 -3.58
N VAL A 175 -16.95 4.06 -4.14
CA VAL A 175 -16.05 5.21 -3.92
C VAL A 175 -16.62 6.45 -4.60
N PHE A 176 -17.08 6.31 -5.84
CA PHE A 176 -17.75 7.40 -6.59
C PHE A 176 -18.94 7.96 -5.84
N LEU A 177 -19.74 7.09 -5.22
CA LEU A 177 -20.91 7.50 -4.45
C LEU A 177 -20.50 8.18 -3.13
N GLY A 178 -19.74 7.53 -2.28
CA GLY A 178 -19.59 7.91 -0.88
C GLY A 178 -18.23 8.51 -0.47
N GLY A 179 -17.23 8.58 -1.37
CA GLY A 179 -15.92 9.15 -1.08
C GLY A 179 -15.24 8.55 0.17
N MET A 180 -14.53 9.37 0.93
CA MET A 180 -13.78 8.95 2.14
C MET A 180 -14.68 8.36 3.24
N ARG A 181 -15.92 8.79 3.37
CA ARG A 181 -16.85 8.22 4.36
C ARG A 181 -17.17 6.76 4.02
N SER A 182 -17.42 6.48 2.73
CA SER A 182 -17.62 5.12 2.26
C SER A 182 -16.37 4.26 2.49
N VAL A 183 -15.22 4.74 2.04
CA VAL A 183 -13.93 4.07 2.20
C VAL A 183 -13.65 3.77 3.68
N ALA A 184 -13.77 4.74 4.57
CA ALA A 184 -13.49 4.56 5.98
C ALA A 184 -14.43 3.55 6.67
N LEU A 185 -15.70 3.47 6.27
CA LEU A 185 -16.66 2.52 6.83
C LEU A 185 -16.49 1.11 6.23
N THR A 186 -16.23 1.02 4.91
CA THR A 186 -15.89 -0.28 4.30
C THR A 186 -14.57 -0.81 4.85
N ASP A 187 -13.57 0.04 5.11
CA ASP A 187 -12.30 -0.32 5.71
C ASP A 187 -12.43 -0.98 7.09
N VAL A 188 -13.43 -0.58 7.89
CA VAL A 188 -13.69 -1.26 9.18
C VAL A 188 -14.14 -2.69 8.95
N LEU A 189 -15.13 -2.91 8.08
CA LEU A 189 -15.60 -4.25 7.73
C LEU A 189 -14.47 -5.07 7.11
N GLN A 190 -13.79 -4.51 6.15
CA GLN A 190 -12.71 -5.14 5.39
C GLN A 190 -11.50 -5.44 6.30
N GLY A 191 -11.15 -4.52 7.19
CA GLY A 191 -10.07 -4.71 8.17
C GLY A 191 -10.34 -5.87 9.12
N ILE A 192 -11.57 -6.00 9.63
CA ILE A 192 -11.96 -7.14 10.47
C ILE A 192 -11.90 -8.44 9.67
N LEU A 193 -12.50 -8.47 8.48
CA LEU A 193 -12.53 -9.66 7.63
C LEU A 193 -11.12 -10.13 7.26
N MET A 194 -10.24 -9.25 6.80
CA MET A 194 -8.90 -9.64 6.39
C MET A 194 -8.06 -10.18 7.54
N LEU A 195 -8.17 -9.59 8.75
CA LEU A 195 -7.41 -10.04 9.92
C LEU A 195 -7.90 -11.42 10.40
N VAL A 196 -9.20 -11.57 10.58
CA VAL A 196 -9.80 -12.81 11.07
C VAL A 196 -9.60 -13.94 10.06
N LEU A 197 -9.89 -13.68 8.78
CA LEU A 197 -9.88 -14.72 7.77
C LEU A 197 -8.45 -15.15 7.36
N MET A 198 -7.44 -14.28 7.52
CA MET A 198 -6.04 -14.69 7.38
C MET A 198 -5.64 -15.71 8.49
N ILE A 199 -6.10 -15.49 9.73
CA ILE A 199 -5.87 -16.46 10.82
C ILE A 199 -6.61 -17.76 10.53
N VAL A 200 -7.86 -17.68 10.09
CA VAL A 200 -8.65 -18.87 9.70
C VAL A 200 -7.92 -19.66 8.60
N ALA A 201 -7.38 -18.98 7.59
CA ALA A 201 -6.63 -19.59 6.49
C ALA A 201 -5.46 -20.44 7.01
N VAL A 202 -4.55 -19.81 7.76
CA VAL A 202 -3.34 -20.49 8.22
C VAL A 202 -3.66 -21.64 9.18
N VAL A 203 -4.66 -21.47 10.04
CA VAL A 203 -5.09 -22.53 10.98
C VAL A 203 -5.74 -23.71 10.25
N ALA A 204 -6.65 -23.45 9.30
CA ALA A 204 -7.33 -24.50 8.55
C ALA A 204 -6.34 -25.32 7.70
N ILE A 205 -5.43 -24.65 6.97
CA ILE A 205 -4.38 -25.30 6.19
C ILE A 205 -3.45 -26.11 7.11
N ALA A 206 -3.02 -25.53 8.24
CA ALA A 206 -2.16 -26.24 9.19
C ALA A 206 -2.82 -27.51 9.74
N GLN A 207 -4.12 -27.44 10.10
CA GLN A 207 -4.87 -28.61 10.58
C GLN A 207 -4.93 -29.73 9.54
N SER A 208 -5.17 -29.40 8.28
CA SER A 208 -5.20 -30.37 7.17
C SER A 208 -3.83 -30.99 6.91
N LEU A 209 -2.74 -30.29 7.27
CA LEU A 209 -1.36 -30.79 7.18
C LEU A 209 -0.87 -31.51 8.46
N GLY A 210 -1.75 -31.83 9.39
CA GLY A 210 -1.42 -32.51 10.66
C GLY A 210 -0.97 -31.58 11.78
N GLY A 211 -1.21 -30.26 11.65
CA GLY A 211 -0.84 -29.20 12.60
C GLY A 211 0.43 -28.45 12.20
N PHE A 212 0.66 -27.30 12.85
CA PHE A 212 1.81 -26.42 12.56
C PHE A 212 3.16 -27.13 12.62
N SER A 213 3.36 -27.98 13.63
CA SER A 213 4.60 -28.73 13.81
C SER A 213 4.84 -29.71 12.67
N GLU A 214 3.84 -30.48 12.27
CA GLU A 214 3.99 -31.48 11.22
C GLU A 214 4.13 -30.83 9.83
N ALA A 215 3.36 -29.79 9.54
CA ALA A 215 3.49 -29.02 8.31
C ALA A 215 4.92 -28.47 8.13
N ASN A 216 5.47 -27.85 9.18
CA ASN A 216 6.83 -27.32 9.14
C ASN A 216 7.88 -28.42 9.04
N ARG A 217 7.70 -29.54 9.72
CA ARG A 217 8.60 -30.70 9.68
C ARG A 217 8.63 -31.32 8.29
N THR A 218 7.47 -31.50 7.65
CA THR A 218 7.37 -32.03 6.29
C THR A 218 8.10 -31.13 5.30
N VAL A 219 7.87 -29.81 5.34
CA VAL A 219 8.58 -28.86 4.46
C VAL A 219 10.08 -28.83 4.76
N TYR A 220 10.49 -28.95 6.04
CA TYR A 220 11.91 -29.00 6.40
C TYR A 220 12.61 -30.26 5.82
N GLN A 221 11.90 -31.39 5.77
CA GLN A 221 12.43 -32.61 5.15
C GLN A 221 12.55 -32.49 3.62
N LEU A 222 11.63 -31.77 2.97
CA LEU A 222 11.63 -31.56 1.52
C LEU A 222 12.65 -30.50 1.09
N LYS A 223 12.69 -29.38 1.78
CA LYS A 223 13.54 -28.20 1.43
C LYS A 223 14.05 -27.50 2.70
N PRO A 224 15.08 -28.02 3.39
CA PRO A 224 15.58 -27.45 4.63
C PRO A 224 16.08 -26.00 4.49
N GLU A 225 16.56 -25.61 3.32
CA GLU A 225 17.05 -24.26 3.02
C GLU A 225 15.97 -23.18 3.14
N ILE A 226 14.68 -23.53 3.07
CA ILE A 226 13.57 -22.58 3.22
C ILE A 226 13.48 -22.00 4.64
N PHE A 227 14.08 -22.66 5.62
CA PHE A 227 14.19 -22.19 7.01
C PHE A 227 15.51 -21.48 7.30
N SER A 228 16.42 -21.38 6.30
CA SER A 228 17.70 -20.71 6.50
C SER A 228 17.52 -19.21 6.75
N ARG A 229 18.44 -18.59 7.51
CA ARG A 229 18.42 -17.15 7.77
C ARG A 229 18.63 -16.32 6.50
N SER A 230 19.38 -16.84 5.55
CA SER A 230 19.60 -16.20 4.25
C SER A 230 18.44 -16.41 3.27
N GLY A 231 17.50 -17.30 3.57
CA GLY A 231 16.46 -17.71 2.63
C GLY A 231 17.00 -18.58 1.49
N MET A 232 16.09 -19.08 0.68
CA MET A 232 16.46 -19.86 -0.51
C MET A 232 17.39 -19.03 -1.43
N ASN A 233 18.36 -19.72 -2.03
CA ASN A 233 19.38 -19.14 -2.92
C ASN A 233 20.17 -17.98 -2.28
N ASN A 234 20.34 -18.00 -0.95
CA ASN A 234 21.00 -16.92 -0.21
C ASN A 234 20.44 -15.52 -0.52
N PHE A 235 19.13 -15.43 -0.65
CA PHE A 235 18.45 -14.19 -1.04
C PHE A 235 18.77 -13.01 -0.12
N PHE A 236 18.80 -13.25 1.20
CA PHE A 236 19.10 -12.24 2.20
C PHE A 236 20.56 -12.27 2.65
N THR A 237 21.27 -11.18 2.41
CA THR A 237 22.43 -10.77 3.21
C THR A 237 21.96 -9.89 4.37
N PRO A 238 22.76 -9.69 5.44
CA PRO A 238 22.41 -8.73 6.51
C PRO A 238 22.08 -7.33 5.97
N HIS A 239 22.83 -6.87 4.97
CA HIS A 239 22.61 -5.57 4.32
C HIS A 239 21.28 -5.48 3.60
N LYS A 240 20.91 -6.49 2.81
CA LYS A 240 19.62 -6.56 2.12
C LYS A 240 18.46 -6.63 3.12
N TRP A 241 18.60 -7.45 4.15
CA TRP A 241 17.56 -7.61 5.17
C TRP A 241 17.28 -6.29 5.90
N PHE A 242 18.34 -5.60 6.34
CA PHE A 242 18.24 -4.27 6.95
C PHE A 242 17.62 -3.24 5.98
N SER A 243 18.00 -3.29 4.70
CA SER A 243 17.47 -2.40 3.68
C SER A 243 15.96 -2.51 3.51
N TYR A 244 15.43 -3.74 3.51
CA TYR A 244 13.99 -3.94 3.42
C TYR A 244 13.27 -3.38 4.65
N MET A 245 13.81 -3.53 5.86
CA MET A 245 13.23 -2.92 7.05
C MET A 245 13.13 -1.40 6.91
N LEU A 246 14.21 -0.76 6.45
CA LEU A 246 14.20 0.69 6.20
C LEU A 246 13.24 1.07 5.09
N LEU A 247 13.21 0.30 3.99
CA LEU A 247 12.32 0.57 2.86
C LEU A 247 10.87 0.76 3.32
N TRP A 248 10.34 -0.16 4.13
CA TRP A 248 8.96 -0.07 4.61
C TRP A 248 8.74 1.13 5.52
N GLY A 249 9.64 1.36 6.47
CA GLY A 249 9.55 2.49 7.41
C GLY A 249 9.58 3.85 6.71
N LEU A 250 10.38 4.00 5.65
CA LEU A 250 10.54 5.25 4.93
C LEU A 250 9.43 5.50 3.90
N SER A 251 8.98 4.46 3.21
CA SER A 251 8.07 4.60 2.07
C SER A 251 6.59 4.55 2.43
N VAL A 252 6.17 3.72 3.40
CA VAL A 252 4.74 3.57 3.73
C VAL A 252 4.06 4.90 4.04
N PRO A 253 4.61 5.81 4.87
CA PRO A 253 3.99 7.11 5.11
C PRO A 253 4.05 8.06 3.90
N MET A 254 4.84 7.74 2.87
CA MET A 254 4.94 8.53 1.64
C MET A 254 3.90 8.16 0.58
N PHE A 255 3.19 7.04 0.73
CA PHE A 255 2.05 6.74 -0.14
C PHE A 255 0.95 7.79 0.04
N PRO A 256 0.38 8.35 -1.05
CA PRO A 256 -0.65 9.39 -0.96
C PRO A 256 -1.83 9.01 -0.07
N GLN A 257 -2.35 7.77 -0.23
CA GLN A 257 -3.46 7.27 0.55
C GLN A 257 -3.14 7.15 2.05
N MET A 258 -1.91 6.81 2.42
CA MET A 258 -1.47 6.76 3.82
C MET A 258 -1.27 8.16 4.39
N PHE A 259 -0.63 9.04 3.62
CA PHE A 259 -0.37 10.42 4.03
C PHE A 259 -1.68 11.20 4.28
N MET A 260 -2.66 11.07 3.38
CA MET A 260 -3.95 11.74 3.50
C MET A 260 -4.75 11.26 4.72
N ARG A 261 -4.59 10.00 5.14
CA ARG A 261 -5.22 9.51 6.37
C ARG A 261 -4.73 10.19 7.62
N PHE A 262 -3.53 10.77 7.62
CA PHE A 262 -3.08 11.57 8.75
C PHE A 262 -3.88 12.88 8.91
N TYR A 263 -4.55 13.37 7.86
CA TYR A 263 -5.43 14.54 7.95
C TYR A 263 -6.82 14.22 8.53
N THR A 264 -7.26 12.96 8.49
CA THR A 264 -8.66 12.60 8.75
C THR A 264 -9.08 12.47 10.21
N PRO A 265 -8.20 12.21 11.21
CA PRO A 265 -8.65 11.93 12.57
C PRO A 265 -9.12 13.16 13.32
N LYS A 266 -10.17 12.97 14.13
CA LYS A 266 -10.72 14.00 15.01
C LYS A 266 -9.71 14.49 16.05
N THR A 267 -8.86 13.61 16.55
CA THR A 267 -7.88 13.90 17.63
C THR A 267 -6.51 13.30 17.35
N ALA A 268 -5.45 13.94 17.85
CA ALA A 268 -4.08 13.40 17.77
C ALA A 268 -3.91 12.06 18.50
N ASN A 269 -4.72 11.80 19.54
CA ASN A 269 -4.67 10.54 20.28
C ASN A 269 -5.02 9.34 19.40
N SER A 270 -5.87 9.53 18.39
CA SER A 270 -6.20 8.50 17.40
C SER A 270 -4.96 8.01 16.64
N LEU A 271 -4.06 8.93 16.27
CA LEU A 271 -2.78 8.58 15.62
C LEU A 271 -1.86 7.83 16.58
N LYS A 272 -1.78 8.25 17.85
CA LYS A 272 -0.96 7.57 18.86
C LYS A 272 -1.40 6.13 19.07
N ILE A 273 -2.70 5.90 19.22
CA ILE A 273 -3.27 4.55 19.38
C ILE A 273 -2.95 3.70 18.15
N SER A 274 -3.23 4.21 16.95
CA SER A 274 -2.97 3.48 15.71
C SER A 274 -1.49 3.16 15.54
N ALA A 275 -0.58 4.10 15.79
CA ALA A 275 0.87 3.90 15.70
C ALA A 275 1.39 2.85 16.70
N SER A 276 0.76 2.74 17.88
CA SER A 276 1.16 1.75 18.90
C SER A 276 0.65 0.35 18.60
N LEU A 277 -0.58 0.23 18.08
CA LEU A 277 -1.21 -1.07 17.78
C LEU A 277 -0.75 -1.66 16.44
N TYR A 278 -0.41 -0.80 15.48
CA TYR A 278 -0.08 -1.22 14.12
C TYR A 278 1.06 -2.27 14.08
N PRO A 279 2.22 -2.08 14.75
CA PRO A 279 3.31 -3.08 14.75
C PRO A 279 2.89 -4.44 15.31
N LEU A 280 2.04 -4.46 16.35
CA LEU A 280 1.59 -5.70 16.97
C LEU A 280 0.72 -6.54 16.02
N ILE A 281 -0.21 -5.89 15.36
CA ILE A 281 -1.13 -6.56 14.42
C ILE A 281 -0.36 -7.03 13.18
N THR A 282 0.52 -6.20 12.63
CA THR A 282 1.29 -6.57 11.44
C THR A 282 2.29 -7.69 11.73
N ALA A 283 2.94 -7.69 12.90
CA ALA A 283 3.82 -8.78 13.30
C ALA A 283 3.05 -10.11 13.42
N LEU A 284 1.83 -10.07 13.96
CA LEU A 284 1.00 -11.28 14.08
C LEU A 284 0.50 -11.80 12.73
N ILE A 285 0.06 -10.91 11.85
CA ILE A 285 -0.61 -11.31 10.62
C ILE A 285 0.38 -11.69 9.50
N PHE A 286 1.52 -11.01 9.39
CA PHE A 286 2.44 -11.23 8.26
C PHE A 286 3.16 -12.59 8.30
N ILE A 287 3.17 -13.31 9.44
CA ILE A 287 3.69 -14.68 9.47
C ILE A 287 2.76 -15.64 8.71
N CYS A 288 1.44 -15.41 8.73
CA CYS A 288 0.46 -16.33 8.17
C CYS A 288 0.66 -16.59 6.67
N PRO A 289 0.69 -15.57 5.79
CA PRO A 289 0.88 -15.79 4.37
C PRO A 289 2.26 -16.39 4.03
N VAL A 290 3.30 -16.06 4.80
CA VAL A 290 4.64 -16.65 4.61
C VAL A 290 4.60 -18.16 4.88
N LEU A 291 3.98 -18.61 5.99
CA LEU A 291 3.81 -20.02 6.30
C LEU A 291 3.01 -20.75 5.22
N ILE A 292 1.89 -20.17 4.79
CA ILE A 292 1.07 -20.76 3.72
C ILE A 292 1.90 -20.93 2.44
N GLY A 293 2.71 -19.93 2.08
CA GLY A 293 3.60 -20.00 0.94
C GLY A 293 4.65 -21.11 1.06
N MET A 294 5.30 -21.22 2.22
CA MET A 294 6.28 -22.27 2.50
C MET A 294 5.67 -23.67 2.40
N TRP A 295 4.51 -23.88 3.00
CA TRP A 295 3.80 -25.17 2.98
C TRP A 295 3.35 -25.56 1.57
N GLY A 296 3.25 -24.61 0.67
CA GLY A 296 2.95 -24.85 -0.75
C GLY A 296 3.89 -25.82 -1.44
N HIS A 297 5.13 -25.96 -0.97
CA HIS A 297 6.09 -26.94 -1.50
C HIS A 297 5.68 -28.41 -1.28
N ILE A 298 4.71 -28.69 -0.40
CA ILE A 298 4.24 -30.05 -0.14
C ILE A 298 3.53 -30.61 -1.37
N ASN A 299 2.60 -29.86 -1.97
CA ASN A 299 1.80 -30.33 -3.12
C ASN A 299 2.07 -29.56 -4.42
N PHE A 300 2.73 -28.42 -4.37
CA PHE A 300 3.01 -27.55 -5.51
C PHE A 300 4.52 -27.23 -5.60
N PRO A 301 5.42 -28.20 -5.86
CA PRO A 301 6.87 -27.99 -5.74
C PRO A 301 7.48 -27.15 -6.85
N ASP A 302 6.82 -26.99 -8.02
CA ASP A 302 7.43 -26.54 -9.27
C ASP A 302 6.99 -25.14 -9.73
N LEU A 303 6.37 -24.33 -8.86
CA LEU A 303 5.94 -22.98 -9.23
C LEU A 303 7.13 -22.03 -9.41
N VAL A 304 7.17 -21.35 -10.56
CA VAL A 304 8.28 -20.46 -10.92
C VAL A 304 7.80 -19.01 -11.12
N GLY A 305 8.58 -18.06 -10.63
CA GLY A 305 8.35 -16.63 -10.89
C GLY A 305 6.97 -16.15 -10.42
N LYS A 306 6.16 -15.65 -11.35
CA LYS A 306 4.81 -15.10 -11.09
C LYS A 306 3.79 -16.17 -10.71
N GLU A 307 3.99 -17.41 -11.08
CA GLU A 307 3.07 -18.49 -10.73
C GLU A 307 3.00 -18.70 -9.22
N ALA A 308 4.10 -18.51 -8.52
CA ALA A 308 4.14 -18.59 -7.06
C ALA A 308 3.24 -17.54 -6.35
N ASP A 309 2.85 -16.45 -7.00
CA ASP A 309 1.91 -15.50 -6.44
C ASP A 309 0.47 -16.05 -6.35
N ARG A 310 0.20 -17.19 -7.03
CA ARG A 310 -1.07 -17.93 -6.94
C ARG A 310 -1.10 -18.96 -5.81
N ILE A 311 0.00 -19.17 -5.07
CA ILE A 311 0.09 -20.23 -4.05
C ILE A 311 -0.97 -20.10 -2.96
N PHE A 312 -1.34 -18.88 -2.56
CA PHE A 312 -2.34 -18.66 -1.52
C PHE A 312 -3.72 -19.24 -1.88
N PRO A 313 -4.36 -18.88 -3.01
CA PRO A 313 -5.62 -19.51 -3.42
C PRO A 313 -5.48 -21.01 -3.72
N MET A 314 -4.35 -21.47 -4.25
CA MET A 314 -4.12 -22.90 -4.51
C MET A 314 -4.11 -23.70 -3.21
N MET A 315 -3.43 -23.24 -2.18
CA MET A 315 -3.40 -23.88 -0.87
C MET A 315 -4.77 -23.93 -0.20
N LEU A 316 -5.57 -22.87 -0.36
CA LEU A 316 -6.95 -22.88 0.15
C LEU A 316 -7.82 -23.89 -0.58
N GLY A 317 -7.73 -23.96 -1.89
CA GLY A 317 -8.49 -24.92 -2.70
C GLY A 317 -8.15 -26.38 -2.39
N GLU A 318 -6.87 -26.67 -2.13
CA GLU A 318 -6.38 -28.03 -1.85
C GLU A 318 -6.71 -28.49 -0.41
N TYR A 319 -6.51 -27.60 0.58
CA TYR A 319 -6.50 -28.03 1.99
C TYR A 319 -7.72 -27.56 2.81
N THR A 320 -8.70 -26.88 2.18
CA THR A 320 -9.89 -26.44 2.89
C THR A 320 -11.17 -26.77 2.14
N SER A 321 -12.31 -26.80 2.86
CA SER A 321 -13.61 -26.94 2.18
C SER A 321 -13.92 -25.71 1.33
N THR A 322 -14.74 -25.90 0.28
CA THR A 322 -15.20 -24.82 -0.61
C THR A 322 -15.75 -23.61 0.14
N GLY A 323 -16.47 -23.84 1.27
CA GLY A 323 -17.00 -22.77 2.12
C GLY A 323 -15.91 -21.96 2.80
N ILE A 324 -14.93 -22.64 3.43
CA ILE A 324 -13.79 -21.98 4.09
C ILE A 324 -12.93 -21.24 3.05
N ALA A 325 -12.59 -21.89 1.94
CA ALA A 325 -11.84 -21.28 0.86
C ALA A 325 -12.51 -19.98 0.38
N SER A 326 -13.81 -20.04 0.08
CA SER A 326 -14.57 -18.88 -0.38
C SER A 326 -14.61 -17.75 0.64
N LEU A 327 -14.82 -18.08 1.91
CA LEU A 327 -14.86 -17.09 2.98
C LEU A 327 -13.49 -16.41 3.17
N VAL A 328 -12.41 -17.19 3.19
CA VAL A 328 -11.03 -16.66 3.30
C VAL A 328 -10.67 -15.79 2.10
N MET A 329 -11.06 -16.20 0.90
CA MET A 329 -10.80 -15.41 -0.31
C MET A 329 -11.56 -14.09 -0.32
N VAL A 330 -12.74 -14.00 0.33
CA VAL A 330 -13.40 -12.70 0.60
C VAL A 330 -12.53 -11.81 1.50
N GLY A 331 -11.82 -12.37 2.49
CA GLY A 331 -10.85 -11.63 3.28
C GLY A 331 -9.70 -11.05 2.45
N ALA A 332 -9.21 -11.81 1.46
CA ALA A 332 -8.21 -11.32 0.51
C ALA A 332 -8.79 -10.24 -0.42
N LEU A 333 -9.99 -10.43 -0.97
CA LEU A 333 -10.68 -9.42 -1.76
C LEU A 333 -10.89 -8.13 -0.96
N ALA A 334 -11.24 -8.25 0.32
CA ALA A 334 -11.39 -7.11 1.23
C ALA A 334 -10.11 -6.26 1.32
N ALA A 335 -8.95 -6.91 1.42
CA ALA A 335 -7.66 -6.23 1.43
C ALA A 335 -7.33 -5.52 0.10
N PHE A 336 -7.69 -6.13 -1.03
CA PHE A 336 -7.45 -5.54 -2.35
C PHE A 336 -8.36 -4.34 -2.60
N MET A 337 -9.64 -4.47 -2.22
CA MET A 337 -10.64 -3.43 -2.38
C MET A 337 -10.31 -2.20 -1.55
N SER A 338 -9.95 -2.36 -0.26
CA SER A 338 -9.60 -1.27 0.65
C SER A 338 -8.33 -0.51 0.26
N THR A 339 -7.39 -1.18 -0.41
CA THR A 339 -6.20 -0.51 -0.93
C THR A 339 -6.51 0.25 -2.22
N LEU A 340 -7.24 -0.36 -3.16
CA LEU A 340 -7.56 0.25 -4.43
C LEU A 340 -8.44 1.50 -4.26
N ASP A 341 -9.50 1.41 -3.46
CA ASP A 341 -10.41 2.52 -3.23
C ASP A 341 -9.69 3.73 -2.63
N SER A 342 -8.80 3.48 -1.69
CA SER A 342 -7.98 4.48 -1.03
C SER A 342 -6.99 5.16 -1.97
N GLN A 343 -6.36 4.38 -2.86
CA GLN A 343 -5.43 4.91 -3.86
C GLN A 343 -6.17 5.74 -4.91
N LEU A 344 -7.30 5.25 -5.41
CA LEU A 344 -8.13 5.98 -6.37
C LEU A 344 -8.59 7.32 -5.80
N LEU A 345 -9.06 7.33 -4.55
CA LEU A 345 -9.51 8.54 -3.88
C LEU A 345 -8.37 9.52 -3.65
N ALA A 346 -7.20 9.05 -3.19
CA ALA A 346 -6.04 9.90 -2.93
C ALA A 346 -5.50 10.52 -4.22
N LEU A 347 -5.25 9.71 -5.25
CA LEU A 347 -4.74 10.22 -6.52
C LEU A 347 -5.73 11.18 -7.20
N SER A 348 -7.02 10.87 -7.18
CA SER A 348 -8.04 11.76 -7.75
C SER A 348 -8.11 13.10 -7.02
N SER A 349 -7.97 13.11 -5.69
CA SER A 349 -7.95 14.35 -4.91
C SER A 349 -6.72 15.20 -5.25
N MET A 350 -5.53 14.58 -5.37
CA MET A 350 -4.29 15.28 -5.73
C MET A 350 -4.38 15.89 -7.13
N ILE A 351 -4.85 15.13 -8.12
CA ILE A 351 -5.01 15.66 -9.49
C ILE A 351 -6.05 16.78 -9.50
N THR A 352 -7.14 16.64 -8.78
CA THR A 352 -8.19 17.69 -8.70
C THR A 352 -7.65 18.95 -8.05
N ARG A 353 -7.03 18.81 -6.86
CA ARG A 353 -6.62 19.95 -6.02
C ARG A 353 -5.35 20.63 -6.54
N ASP A 354 -4.38 19.86 -7.00
CA ASP A 354 -3.05 20.37 -7.32
C ASP A 354 -2.86 20.67 -8.83
N ILE A 355 -3.70 20.10 -9.70
CA ILE A 355 -3.62 20.34 -11.15
C ILE A 355 -4.89 21.05 -11.65
N TYR A 356 -6.09 20.45 -11.48
CA TYR A 356 -7.31 20.97 -12.10
C TYR A 356 -7.63 22.38 -11.61
N ILE A 357 -7.69 22.60 -10.30
CA ILE A 357 -8.02 23.92 -9.72
C ILE A 357 -6.91 24.93 -9.96
N VAL A 358 -5.64 24.50 -9.95
CA VAL A 358 -4.53 25.45 -10.08
C VAL A 358 -4.32 25.93 -11.54
N TYR A 359 -4.44 25.02 -12.52
CA TYR A 359 -4.02 25.30 -13.90
C TYR A 359 -5.15 25.27 -14.94
N ILE A 360 -6.25 24.53 -14.67
CA ILE A 360 -7.31 24.33 -15.65
C ILE A 360 -8.50 25.25 -15.35
N ARG A 361 -8.99 25.22 -14.10
CA ARG A 361 -10.16 26.00 -13.70
C ARG A 361 -10.07 26.53 -12.26
N PRO A 362 -9.33 27.65 -12.06
CA PRO A 362 -9.13 28.23 -10.71
C PRO A 362 -10.41 28.65 -9.98
N GLN A 363 -11.48 28.89 -10.72
CA GLN A 363 -12.78 29.30 -10.17
C GLN A 363 -13.77 28.14 -10.06
N ALA A 364 -13.31 26.88 -10.09
CA ALA A 364 -14.17 25.72 -9.97
C ALA A 364 -14.93 25.73 -8.64
N THR A 365 -16.25 25.56 -8.71
CA THR A 365 -17.10 25.47 -7.52
C THR A 365 -16.81 24.19 -6.72
N LEU A 366 -17.15 24.16 -5.42
CA LEU A 366 -16.93 22.97 -4.58
C LEU A 366 -17.59 21.69 -5.15
N PRO A 367 -18.85 21.73 -5.63
CA PRO A 367 -19.47 20.58 -6.28
C PRO A 367 -18.73 20.13 -7.56
N GLU A 368 -18.22 21.09 -8.34
CA GLU A 368 -17.45 20.80 -9.55
C GLU A 368 -16.13 20.09 -9.21
N GLN A 369 -15.40 20.54 -8.19
CA GLN A 369 -14.19 19.89 -7.71
C GLN A 369 -14.46 18.44 -7.29
N THR A 370 -15.55 18.20 -6.56
CA THR A 370 -15.96 16.85 -6.17
C THR A 370 -16.30 16.01 -7.40
N PHE A 371 -17.02 16.57 -8.38
CA PHE A 371 -17.38 15.86 -9.61
C PHE A 371 -16.15 15.49 -10.45
N VAL A 372 -15.19 16.40 -10.61
CA VAL A 372 -13.92 16.12 -11.29
C VAL A 372 -13.16 14.99 -10.60
N GLY A 373 -13.10 15.02 -9.27
CA GLY A 373 -12.52 13.91 -8.49
C GLY A 373 -13.17 12.57 -8.79
N LYS A 374 -14.49 12.53 -8.89
CA LYS A 374 -15.27 11.33 -9.25
C LYS A 374 -14.93 10.81 -10.65
N ILE A 375 -14.80 11.68 -11.64
CA ILE A 375 -14.37 11.29 -13.00
C ILE A 375 -12.94 10.75 -13.01
N LEU A 376 -12.04 11.39 -12.28
CA LEU A 376 -10.65 10.94 -12.16
C LEU A 376 -10.52 9.55 -11.51
N ILE A 377 -11.40 9.19 -10.57
CA ILE A 377 -11.47 7.83 -10.01
C ILE A 377 -11.71 6.82 -11.13
N VAL A 378 -12.67 7.09 -12.03
CA VAL A 378 -12.96 6.21 -13.17
C VAL A 378 -11.76 6.09 -14.11
N ILE A 379 -11.15 7.21 -14.46
CA ILE A 379 -9.98 7.24 -15.36
C ILE A 379 -8.81 6.45 -14.76
N LEU A 380 -8.49 6.67 -13.49
CA LEU A 380 -7.41 5.98 -12.79
C LEU A 380 -7.68 4.47 -12.67
N ALA A 381 -8.93 4.07 -12.45
CA ALA A 381 -9.33 2.67 -12.42
C ALA A 381 -9.14 1.99 -13.79
N ILE A 382 -9.48 2.66 -14.89
CA ILE A 382 -9.24 2.17 -16.24
C ILE A 382 -7.74 2.02 -16.51
N ILE A 383 -6.92 2.99 -16.13
CA ILE A 383 -5.45 2.91 -16.23
C ILE A 383 -4.94 1.69 -15.45
N GLY A 384 -5.39 1.51 -14.20
CA GLY A 384 -5.01 0.37 -13.37
C GLY A 384 -5.38 -0.97 -13.99
N LEU A 385 -6.60 -1.12 -14.52
CA LEU A 385 -7.06 -2.33 -15.21
C LEU A 385 -6.25 -2.61 -16.49
N THR A 386 -5.96 -1.59 -17.28
CA THR A 386 -5.18 -1.74 -18.52
C THR A 386 -3.78 -2.28 -18.21
N LEU A 387 -3.13 -1.73 -17.18
CA LEU A 387 -1.82 -2.21 -16.75
C LEU A 387 -1.88 -3.59 -16.09
N ALA A 388 -2.99 -3.93 -15.44
CA ALA A 388 -3.20 -5.25 -14.84
C ALA A 388 -3.49 -6.37 -15.86
N ALA A 389 -3.84 -6.05 -17.11
CA ALA A 389 -4.15 -7.05 -18.14
C ALA A 389 -2.99 -8.03 -18.37
N ASN A 390 -1.75 -7.56 -18.32
CA ASN A 390 -0.53 -8.37 -18.48
C ASN A 390 0.51 -7.97 -17.42
N PRO A 391 0.50 -8.57 -16.22
CA PRO A 391 1.43 -8.20 -15.16
C PRO A 391 2.91 -8.37 -15.60
N PRO A 392 3.75 -7.33 -15.51
CA PRO A 392 5.12 -7.39 -16.03
C PRO A 392 6.08 -8.19 -15.11
N ALA A 393 5.77 -8.29 -13.82
CA ALA A 393 6.63 -8.90 -12.81
C ALA A 393 5.81 -9.54 -11.68
N THR A 394 6.48 -10.14 -10.68
CA THR A 394 5.82 -10.61 -9.46
C THR A 394 5.22 -9.45 -8.66
N ILE A 395 4.16 -9.72 -7.90
CA ILE A 395 3.52 -8.74 -7.02
C ILE A 395 4.55 -8.11 -6.07
N ALA A 396 5.44 -8.91 -5.49
CA ALA A 396 6.49 -8.42 -4.60
C ALA A 396 7.51 -7.49 -5.29
N ALA A 397 7.86 -7.77 -6.55
CA ALA A 397 8.78 -6.93 -7.32
C ALA A 397 8.16 -5.57 -7.67
N ILE A 398 6.92 -5.55 -8.17
CA ILE A 398 6.18 -4.32 -8.48
C ILE A 398 6.02 -3.46 -7.21
N ALA A 399 5.63 -4.08 -6.10
CA ALA A 399 5.53 -3.39 -4.81
C ALA A 399 6.87 -2.75 -4.40
N THR A 400 7.97 -3.52 -4.41
CA THR A 400 9.30 -3.03 -4.02
C THR A 400 9.74 -1.83 -4.86
N GLN A 401 9.45 -1.82 -6.17
CA GLN A 401 9.76 -0.68 -7.06
C GLN A 401 8.97 0.57 -6.65
N SER A 402 7.65 0.43 -6.44
CA SER A 402 6.79 1.54 -6.00
C SER A 402 7.25 2.12 -4.66
N PHE A 403 7.57 1.26 -3.70
CA PHE A 403 8.08 1.67 -2.39
C PHE A 403 9.42 2.39 -2.49
N THR A 404 10.33 1.93 -3.36
CA THR A 404 11.65 2.53 -3.53
C THR A 404 11.56 3.96 -4.06
N GLY A 405 10.74 4.21 -5.09
CA GLY A 405 10.54 5.56 -5.62
C GLY A 405 9.90 6.49 -4.59
N LEU A 406 8.85 6.05 -3.90
CA LEU A 406 8.22 6.88 -2.88
C LEU A 406 9.15 7.20 -1.70
N ALA A 407 10.08 6.30 -1.34
CA ALA A 407 11.04 6.55 -0.26
C ALA A 407 11.97 7.75 -0.55
N VAL A 408 12.19 8.11 -1.81
CA VAL A 408 12.96 9.30 -2.21
C VAL A 408 12.36 10.60 -1.67
N LEU A 409 11.04 10.63 -1.47
CA LEU A 409 10.34 11.80 -0.93
C LEU A 409 10.54 12.00 0.58
N PHE A 410 10.94 10.95 1.30
CA PHE A 410 11.04 10.96 2.76
C PHE A 410 11.94 12.09 3.30
N PRO A 411 13.18 12.32 2.81
CA PRO A 411 14.02 13.42 3.29
C PRO A 411 13.38 14.80 3.11
N THR A 412 12.69 15.00 1.97
CA THR A 412 11.97 16.26 1.70
C THR A 412 10.80 16.47 2.65
N VAL A 413 10.03 15.42 2.97
CA VAL A 413 8.93 15.51 3.95
C VAL A 413 9.46 15.81 5.34
N ILE A 414 10.54 15.15 5.78
CA ILE A 414 11.18 15.45 7.07
C ILE A 414 11.70 16.89 7.10
N ALA A 415 12.31 17.36 6.03
CA ALA A 415 12.77 18.75 5.91
C ALA A 415 11.59 19.74 5.98
N ALA A 416 10.47 19.46 5.34
CA ALA A 416 9.27 20.29 5.38
C ALA A 416 8.64 20.33 6.78
N LEU A 417 8.58 19.21 7.49
CA LEU A 417 7.92 19.11 8.80
C LEU A 417 8.78 19.66 9.95
N TYR A 418 10.09 19.46 9.90
CA TYR A 418 11.00 19.69 11.02
C TYR A 418 12.14 20.67 10.71
N GLY A 419 12.42 20.89 9.42
CA GLY A 419 13.50 21.78 9.01
C GLY A 419 13.18 23.25 9.23
N LYS A 420 14.23 24.03 9.50
CA LYS A 420 14.18 25.51 9.53
C LYS A 420 15.08 26.03 8.44
N ASN A 421 14.60 26.99 7.65
CA ASN A 421 15.35 27.63 6.56
C ASN A 421 15.91 26.59 5.56
N ILE A 422 15.03 25.74 5.04
CA ILE A 422 15.36 24.76 4.02
C ILE A 422 15.09 25.40 2.63
N SER A 423 16.06 25.29 1.73
CA SER A 423 15.91 25.73 0.35
C SER A 423 15.00 24.76 -0.43
N PRO A 424 13.95 25.26 -1.10
CA PRO A 424 13.18 24.42 -2.02
C PRO A 424 14.03 23.84 -3.16
N ILE A 425 15.07 24.55 -3.59
CA ILE A 425 15.97 24.10 -4.65
C ILE A 425 16.74 22.84 -4.20
N SER A 426 17.23 22.81 -2.96
CA SER A 426 17.94 21.62 -2.48
C SER A 426 17.01 20.39 -2.39
N CYS A 427 15.73 20.60 -2.10
CA CYS A 427 14.72 19.53 -2.15
C CYS A 427 14.44 19.06 -3.58
N ILE A 428 14.36 19.97 -4.55
CA ILE A 428 14.21 19.63 -5.98
C ILE A 428 15.39 18.79 -6.45
N VAL A 429 16.63 19.25 -6.19
CA VAL A 429 17.85 18.54 -6.58
C VAL A 429 17.88 17.15 -5.91
N SER A 430 17.52 17.07 -4.64
CA SER A 430 17.42 15.81 -3.89
C SER A 430 16.46 14.81 -4.55
N ILE A 431 15.25 15.23 -4.89
CA ILE A 431 14.24 14.36 -5.53
C ILE A 431 14.71 13.94 -6.93
N ILE A 432 15.16 14.89 -7.76
CA ILE A 432 15.63 14.58 -9.13
C ILE A 432 16.80 13.58 -9.08
N PHE A 433 17.80 13.83 -8.24
CA PHE A 433 18.91 12.90 -8.05
C PHE A 433 18.41 11.52 -7.63
N GLY A 434 17.53 11.46 -6.62
CA GLY A 434 17.00 10.20 -6.11
C GLY A 434 16.26 9.40 -7.17
N GLU A 435 15.38 10.04 -7.95
CA GLU A 435 14.60 9.35 -8.99
C GLU A 435 15.49 8.91 -10.19
N ILE A 436 16.44 9.72 -10.61
CA ILE A 436 17.41 9.31 -11.62
C ILE A 436 18.21 8.09 -11.13
N ALA A 437 18.62 8.08 -9.87
CA ALA A 437 19.33 6.94 -9.30
C ALA A 437 18.43 5.69 -9.20
N VAL A 438 17.16 5.82 -8.78
CA VAL A 438 16.18 4.71 -8.77
C VAL A 438 16.05 4.11 -10.15
N ILE A 439 15.79 4.92 -11.16
CA ILE A 439 15.66 4.47 -12.56
C ILE A 439 16.98 3.86 -13.04
N GLY A 440 18.11 4.50 -12.77
CA GLY A 440 19.44 4.01 -13.18
C GLY A 440 19.77 2.62 -12.63
N PHE A 441 19.41 2.34 -11.38
CA PHE A 441 19.54 0.99 -10.80
C PHE A 441 18.54 0.00 -11.41
N GLN A 442 17.30 0.40 -11.67
CA GLN A 442 16.28 -0.47 -12.23
C GLN A 442 16.61 -0.93 -13.65
N ILE A 443 17.12 -0.03 -14.52
CA ILE A 443 17.50 -0.38 -15.88
C ILE A 443 18.94 -0.93 -16.00
N GLY A 444 19.64 -1.10 -14.86
CA GLY A 444 21.01 -1.65 -14.83
C GLY A 444 22.10 -0.69 -15.31
N LEU A 445 21.79 0.61 -15.47
CA LEU A 445 22.78 1.63 -15.84
C LEU A 445 23.77 1.90 -14.71
N ILE A 446 23.31 1.83 -13.45
CA ILE A 446 24.15 1.96 -12.27
C ILE A 446 24.47 0.57 -11.72
N PRO A 447 25.76 0.17 -11.66
CA PRO A 447 26.17 -1.12 -11.14
C PRO A 447 25.76 -1.32 -9.67
N GLN A 448 25.29 -2.52 -9.32
CA GLN A 448 24.89 -2.86 -7.95
C GLN A 448 26.04 -2.76 -6.93
N SER A 449 27.30 -2.78 -7.37
CA SER A 449 28.47 -2.59 -6.50
C SER A 449 28.45 -1.25 -5.74
N PHE A 450 27.84 -0.21 -6.31
CA PHE A 450 27.69 1.09 -5.63
C PHE A 450 26.77 1.06 -4.42
N THR A 451 25.97 0.02 -4.26
CA THR A 451 25.10 -0.13 -3.09
C THR A 451 25.82 -0.71 -1.87
N LEU A 452 27.06 -1.16 -1.98
CA LEU A 452 27.82 -1.82 -0.90
C LEU A 452 27.06 -3.01 -0.29
N GLY A 453 26.26 -3.72 -1.09
CA GLY A 453 25.43 -4.86 -0.67
C GLY A 453 24.06 -4.51 -0.06
N PHE A 454 23.75 -3.23 0.12
CA PHE A 454 22.40 -2.77 0.48
C PHE A 454 21.44 -2.79 -0.73
N LEU A 455 20.16 -2.60 -0.50
CA LEU A 455 19.25 -2.23 -1.59
C LEU A 455 19.52 -0.77 -2.00
N PRO A 456 19.26 -0.40 -3.27
CA PRO A 456 19.48 0.96 -3.77
C PRO A 456 18.82 2.06 -2.94
N VAL A 457 17.66 1.79 -2.31
CA VAL A 457 16.96 2.76 -1.47
C VAL A 457 17.82 3.34 -0.36
N VAL A 458 18.71 2.55 0.26
CA VAL A 458 19.51 3.01 1.40
C VAL A 458 20.51 4.08 0.99
N PRO A 459 21.46 3.85 0.05
CA PRO A 459 22.37 4.90 -0.37
C PRO A 459 21.64 6.07 -1.04
N ILE A 460 20.57 5.84 -1.78
CA ILE A 460 19.79 6.92 -2.44
C ILE A 460 19.21 7.87 -1.39
N VAL A 461 18.47 7.36 -0.40
CA VAL A 461 17.83 8.21 0.63
C VAL A 461 18.86 8.94 1.49
N LEU A 462 20.00 8.30 1.79
CA LEU A 462 21.10 8.95 2.51
C LEU A 462 21.67 10.12 1.72
N VAL A 463 21.96 9.94 0.43
CA VAL A 463 22.46 11.02 -0.44
C VAL A 463 21.41 12.11 -0.61
N CYS A 464 20.14 11.76 -0.80
CA CYS A 464 19.04 12.73 -0.83
C CYS A 464 19.00 13.60 0.43
N GLY A 465 19.14 13.00 1.61
CA GLY A 465 19.22 13.72 2.89
C GLY A 465 20.45 14.63 2.96
N LEU A 466 21.61 14.15 2.54
CA LEU A 466 22.84 14.94 2.50
C LEU A 466 22.74 16.15 1.56
N ILE A 467 22.14 16.01 0.37
CA ILE A 467 21.90 17.13 -0.56
C ILE A 467 21.10 18.24 0.14
N ILE A 468 20.05 17.91 0.86
CA ILE A 468 19.21 18.88 1.58
C ILE A 468 20.02 19.58 2.70
N VAL A 469 20.81 18.83 3.46
CA VAL A 469 21.64 19.36 4.55
C VAL A 469 22.73 20.29 4.01
N VAL A 470 23.43 19.87 2.96
CA VAL A 470 24.48 20.69 2.29
C VAL A 470 23.87 21.96 1.70
N GLY A 471 22.74 21.87 0.99
CA GLY A 471 22.03 23.02 0.48
C GLY A 471 21.69 24.06 1.58
N ARG A 472 21.19 23.57 2.72
CA ARG A 472 20.94 24.45 3.89
C ARG A 472 22.18 25.15 4.44
N ILE A 473 23.34 24.48 4.43
CA ILE A 473 24.61 25.06 4.90
C ILE A 473 25.07 26.15 3.92
N ILE A 474 25.00 25.89 2.62
CA ILE A 474 25.36 26.86 1.57
C ILE A 474 24.50 28.12 1.67
N ASP A 475 23.17 27.98 1.78
CA ASP A 475 22.26 29.12 1.88
C ASP A 475 22.55 29.99 3.12
N LYS A 476 22.88 29.38 4.26
CA LYS A 476 23.30 30.10 5.46
C LYS A 476 24.63 30.84 5.27
N GLY A 477 25.58 30.22 4.58
CA GLY A 477 26.89 30.84 4.29
C GLY A 477 26.78 32.06 3.38
N ILE A 478 25.89 32.01 2.39
CA ILE A 478 25.61 33.13 1.48
C ILE A 478 24.85 34.25 2.24
N GLY A 479 23.85 33.91 3.03
CA GLY A 479 23.08 34.91 3.80
C GLY A 479 23.87 35.64 4.88
N ASN A 480 24.96 35.06 5.42
CA ASN A 480 25.87 35.71 6.33
C ASN A 480 26.93 36.59 5.64
N ARG A 481 27.17 36.45 4.36
CA ARG A 481 28.09 37.30 3.57
C ARG A 481 27.42 38.56 3.02
N GLY A 482 26.08 38.62 3.08
CA GLY A 482 25.30 39.78 2.62
C GLY A 482 24.82 40.73 3.74
N LYS A 483 25.21 40.46 4.96
CA LYS A 483 25.07 41.37 6.13
C LYS A 483 26.45 41.87 6.56
#